data_a8e8eb82c16abbe84a8c8df700623e8d
#
_entry.id   a8e8eb82c16abbe84a8c8df700623e8d
#
_cell.length_a   1.000
_cell.length_b   1.000
_cell.length_c   1.000
_cell.angle_alpha   90.00
_cell.angle_beta   90.00
_cell.angle_gamma   90.00
#
_symmetry.space_group_name_H-M   'P 1'
#
loop_
_entity.id
_entity.type
_entity.pdbx_description
1 polymer ?
#
loop_
_entity_poly.entity_id
_entity_poly.type
_entity_poly.pdbx_seq_one_letter_code
_entity_poly.pdbx_strand_id
1 'polypeptide(L)'
;MFRCRAFVLFALLLLAAPAAARAETPSNLAGITLGDAAKSYKGRLTIARERPVKNAPWMRRIPLKPDKYFSSGYVLVGTCAAPGRVARIKARYRDGSLDFFRRISGELLSRYGDPTEYKGELDGRIMGNKWGYIDPWTRPVSLIVQHVEGEDPETGAGNTIKLTNWGLLEAERACWQERHPAPARKKGPTGADHGYIPR
;
A
#
# COMPACT_ATOMS: atom_id res chain seq x y z
N MET A 1 -13.65 27.91 62.62
CA MET A 1 -13.12 26.68 62.06
C MET A 1 -13.89 26.25 60.80
N PHE A 2 -13.81 27.00 59.70
CA PHE A 2 -14.44 26.67 58.43
C PHE A 2 -13.67 27.32 57.28
N ARG A 3 -12.53 26.76 56.86
CA ARG A 3 -11.80 27.25 55.69
C ARG A 3 -10.84 26.25 55.07
N CYS A 4 -11.20 24.96 54.91
CA CYS A 4 -10.28 23.97 54.30
C CYS A 4 -10.94 22.89 53.44
N ARG A 5 -12.13 23.14 52.86
CA ARG A 5 -12.81 22.10 52.01
C ARG A 5 -13.01 22.48 50.58
N ALA A 6 -12.62 23.69 50.13
CA ALA A 6 -12.85 24.14 48.73
C ALA A 6 -11.70 23.92 47.76
N PHE A 7 -10.53 23.46 48.21
CA PHE A 7 -9.32 23.34 47.33
C PHE A 7 -9.10 21.93 46.76
N VAL A 8 -9.80 20.92 47.25
CA VAL A 8 -9.58 19.53 46.79
C VAL A 8 -10.40 19.18 45.54
N LEU A 9 -11.48 19.90 45.28
CA LEU A 9 -12.35 19.59 44.10
C LEU A 9 -11.85 20.19 42.77
N PHE A 10 -10.89 21.10 42.76
CA PHE A 10 -10.37 21.69 41.53
C PHE A 10 -9.19 20.94 40.92
N ALA A 11 -8.55 20.03 41.65
CA ALA A 11 -7.38 19.27 41.21
C ALA A 11 -7.72 18.00 40.39
N LEU A 12 -8.99 17.56 40.40
CA LEU A 12 -9.40 16.32 39.75
C LEU A 12 -9.92 16.51 38.30
N LEU A 13 -10.07 17.73 37.82
CA LEU A 13 -10.61 18.02 36.47
C LEU A 13 -9.55 18.15 35.37
N LEU A 14 -8.28 18.00 35.65
CA LEU A 14 -7.18 18.28 34.72
C LEU A 14 -6.51 17.04 34.09
N LEU A 15 -7.06 15.84 34.27
CA LEU A 15 -6.46 14.59 33.77
C LEU A 15 -7.24 13.85 32.66
N ALA A 16 -8.26 14.46 32.09
CA ALA A 16 -8.85 13.97 30.85
C ALA A 16 -8.08 14.55 29.64
N ALA A 17 -6.82 14.17 29.49
CA ALA A 17 -6.14 14.35 28.21
C ALA A 17 -6.92 13.50 27.19
N PRO A 18 -7.46 14.09 26.08
CA PRO A 18 -8.05 13.29 25.03
C PRO A 18 -6.98 12.34 24.54
N ALA A 19 -7.20 11.02 24.70
CA ALA A 19 -6.39 10.03 24.04
C ALA A 19 -6.51 10.33 22.55
N ALA A 20 -5.45 10.87 21.96
CA ALA A 20 -5.37 11.11 20.53
C ALA A 20 -5.67 9.75 19.87
N ALA A 21 -6.84 9.64 19.24
CA ALA A 21 -7.24 8.42 18.54
C ALA A 21 -6.17 8.18 17.46
N ARG A 22 -5.29 7.23 17.72
CA ARG A 22 -4.26 6.83 16.78
C ARG A 22 -4.97 6.26 15.57
N ALA A 23 -4.84 6.90 14.41
CA ALA A 23 -5.44 6.41 13.18
C ALA A 23 -5.02 4.95 12.97
N GLU A 24 -6.00 4.06 12.89
CA GLU A 24 -5.76 2.62 12.73
C GLU A 24 -5.06 2.36 11.40
N THR A 25 -3.93 1.65 11.42
CA THR A 25 -3.24 1.27 10.18
C THR A 25 -4.08 0.26 9.41
N PRO A 26 -4.46 0.54 8.15
CA PRO A 26 -5.27 -0.37 7.37
C PRO A 26 -4.50 -1.67 7.10
N SER A 27 -5.09 -2.81 7.42
CA SER A 27 -4.52 -4.14 7.22
C SER A 27 -5.33 -5.03 6.29
N ASN A 28 -6.59 -4.66 6.04
CA ASN A 28 -7.54 -5.45 5.25
C ASN A 28 -8.09 -4.65 4.06
N LEU A 29 -8.21 -5.32 2.91
CA LEU A 29 -8.87 -4.80 1.71
C LEU A 29 -9.54 -5.93 0.95
N ALA A 30 -10.77 -5.72 0.48
CA ALA A 30 -11.58 -6.73 -0.22
C ALA A 30 -11.75 -8.03 0.60
N GLY A 31 -11.77 -7.92 1.95
CA GLY A 31 -11.84 -9.04 2.86
C GLY A 31 -10.60 -9.96 2.86
N ILE A 32 -9.44 -9.41 2.47
CA ILE A 32 -8.14 -10.08 2.49
C ILE A 32 -7.20 -9.25 3.36
N THR A 33 -6.47 -9.90 4.27
CA THR A 33 -5.54 -9.25 5.21
C THR A 33 -4.11 -9.35 4.70
N LEU A 34 -3.35 -8.25 4.82
CA LEU A 34 -1.90 -8.25 4.55
C LEU A 34 -1.18 -9.18 5.53
N GLY A 35 -0.21 -9.93 5.02
CA GLY A 35 0.56 -10.88 5.82
C GLY A 35 -0.07 -12.26 5.96
N ASP A 36 -1.35 -12.43 5.65
CA ASP A 36 -2.00 -13.74 5.69
C ASP A 36 -1.59 -14.63 4.51
N ALA A 37 -1.79 -15.94 4.69
CA ALA A 37 -1.59 -16.89 3.61
C ALA A 37 -2.69 -16.75 2.55
N ALA A 38 -2.32 -16.51 1.29
CA ALA A 38 -3.30 -16.35 0.20
C ALA A 38 -4.21 -17.58 0.04
N LYS A 39 -3.72 -18.78 0.38
CA LYS A 39 -4.49 -20.02 0.33
C LYS A 39 -5.73 -20.01 1.25
N SER A 40 -5.73 -19.19 2.30
CA SER A 40 -6.90 -19.01 3.19
C SER A 40 -8.07 -18.32 2.49
N TYR A 41 -7.82 -17.67 1.35
CA TYR A 41 -8.78 -16.85 0.60
C TYR A 41 -9.24 -17.49 -0.73
N LYS A 42 -9.30 -18.84 -0.81
CA LYS A 42 -9.75 -19.56 -2.04
C LYS A 42 -11.14 -19.11 -2.54
N GLY A 43 -12.00 -18.67 -1.64
CA GLY A 43 -13.32 -18.10 -2.00
C GLY A 43 -13.23 -16.78 -2.76
N ARG A 44 -12.18 -15.98 -2.51
CA ARG A 44 -11.96 -14.64 -3.06
C ARG A 44 -10.88 -14.58 -4.14
N LEU A 45 -9.97 -15.55 -4.17
CA LEU A 45 -8.84 -15.60 -5.08
C LEU A 45 -8.94 -16.76 -6.05
N THR A 46 -8.46 -16.56 -7.29
CA THR A 46 -8.34 -17.61 -8.30
C THR A 46 -6.93 -18.19 -8.24
N ILE A 47 -6.66 -19.02 -7.23
CA ILE A 47 -5.32 -19.58 -6.94
C ILE A 47 -4.73 -20.31 -8.16
N ALA A 48 -5.54 -21.05 -8.92
CA ALA A 48 -5.10 -21.75 -10.12
C ALA A 48 -4.55 -20.85 -11.24
N ARG A 49 -4.80 -19.53 -11.16
CA ARG A 49 -4.29 -18.52 -12.10
C ARG A 49 -3.13 -17.70 -11.54
N GLU A 50 -2.42 -18.26 -10.57
CA GLU A 50 -1.20 -17.66 -10.04
C GLU A 50 -0.11 -17.55 -11.12
N ARG A 51 0.51 -16.37 -11.27
CA ARG A 51 1.54 -16.09 -12.28
C ARG A 51 2.73 -15.34 -11.69
N PRO A 52 3.95 -15.56 -12.20
CA PRO A 52 5.10 -14.74 -11.82
C PRO A 52 4.89 -13.28 -12.27
N VAL A 53 5.52 -12.34 -11.55
CA VAL A 53 5.56 -10.93 -11.91
C VAL A 53 6.82 -10.65 -12.73
N LYS A 54 6.66 -10.15 -13.97
CA LYS A 54 7.75 -10.00 -14.95
C LYS A 54 9.00 -9.29 -14.39
N ASN A 55 8.81 -8.17 -13.68
CA ASN A 55 9.90 -7.34 -13.16
C ASN A 55 10.13 -7.53 -11.64
N ALA A 56 9.53 -8.55 -11.03
CA ALA A 56 9.67 -8.89 -9.62
C ALA A 56 9.57 -10.42 -9.44
N PRO A 57 10.60 -11.20 -9.83
CA PRO A 57 10.57 -12.66 -9.80
C PRO A 57 10.37 -13.23 -8.40
N TRP A 58 10.63 -12.42 -7.36
CA TRP A 58 10.35 -12.73 -5.94
C TRP A 58 8.87 -12.61 -5.57
N MET A 59 8.00 -12.24 -6.52
CA MET A 59 6.57 -12.08 -6.30
C MET A 59 5.77 -12.90 -7.30
N ARG A 60 4.60 -13.36 -6.84
CA ARG A 60 3.58 -13.95 -7.69
C ARG A 60 2.29 -13.16 -7.58
N ARG A 61 1.55 -13.09 -8.68
CA ARG A 61 0.27 -12.40 -8.78
C ARG A 61 -0.85 -13.43 -8.84
N ILE A 62 -1.85 -13.28 -7.96
CA ILE A 62 -3.05 -14.12 -7.92
C ILE A 62 -4.26 -13.23 -8.17
N PRO A 63 -5.09 -13.50 -9.20
CA PRO A 63 -6.27 -12.68 -9.50
C PRO A 63 -7.31 -12.73 -8.38
N LEU A 64 -7.91 -11.58 -8.08
CA LEU A 64 -9.09 -11.44 -7.25
C LEU A 64 -10.33 -11.85 -8.06
N LYS A 65 -11.22 -12.61 -7.46
CA LYS A 65 -12.54 -12.91 -8.05
C LYS A 65 -13.40 -11.64 -7.98
N PRO A 66 -14.11 -11.29 -9.07
CA PRO A 66 -15.08 -10.20 -9.03
C PRO A 66 -16.15 -10.45 -7.96
N ASP A 67 -16.64 -9.36 -7.35
CA ASP A 67 -17.76 -9.37 -6.41
C ASP A 67 -18.70 -8.18 -6.64
N LYS A 68 -19.60 -7.90 -5.69
CA LYS A 68 -20.55 -6.79 -5.83
C LYS A 68 -19.90 -5.40 -5.84
N TYR A 69 -18.69 -5.26 -5.29
CA TYR A 69 -17.97 -3.98 -5.18
C TYR A 69 -16.85 -3.86 -6.20
N PHE A 70 -16.16 -4.98 -6.48
CA PHE A 70 -14.96 -4.99 -7.32
C PHE A 70 -15.20 -5.77 -8.61
N SER A 71 -14.81 -5.16 -9.73
CA SER A 71 -14.86 -5.77 -11.06
C SER A 71 -13.66 -6.67 -11.34
N SER A 72 -12.50 -6.33 -10.77
CA SER A 72 -11.25 -7.06 -10.93
C SER A 72 -10.24 -6.70 -9.84
N GLY A 73 -9.12 -7.38 -9.83
CA GLY A 73 -8.03 -7.09 -8.91
C GLY A 73 -7.02 -8.22 -8.84
N TYR A 74 -6.09 -8.08 -7.92
CA TYR A 74 -5.11 -9.12 -7.63
C TYR A 74 -4.46 -8.92 -6.26
N VAL A 75 -3.87 -9.98 -5.76
CA VAL A 75 -2.91 -9.92 -4.68
C VAL A 75 -1.51 -10.23 -5.19
N LEU A 76 -0.48 -9.65 -4.57
CA LEU A 76 0.90 -10.09 -4.71
C LEU A 76 1.29 -10.88 -3.47
N VAL A 77 1.90 -12.03 -3.69
CA VAL A 77 2.41 -12.90 -2.64
C VAL A 77 3.90 -13.14 -2.81
N GLY A 78 4.60 -13.34 -1.70
CA GLY A 78 6.02 -13.63 -1.69
C GLY A 78 6.35 -15.05 -2.16
N THR A 79 7.61 -15.25 -2.56
CA THR A 79 8.15 -16.56 -2.98
C THR A 79 9.40 -16.98 -2.23
N CYS A 80 9.98 -16.11 -1.40
CA CYS A 80 11.30 -16.30 -0.81
C CYS A 80 11.31 -16.16 0.72
N ALA A 81 11.15 -14.97 1.26
CA ALA A 81 11.22 -14.72 2.71
C ALA A 81 9.95 -15.16 3.45
N ALA A 82 8.79 -14.95 2.84
CA ALA A 82 7.49 -15.33 3.38
C ALA A 82 6.59 -15.89 2.25
N PRO A 83 6.87 -17.12 1.77
CA PRO A 83 6.20 -17.69 0.62
C PRO A 83 4.69 -17.79 0.82
N GLY A 84 3.93 -17.32 -0.19
CA GLY A 84 2.46 -17.34 -0.19
C GLY A 84 1.78 -16.31 0.72
N ARG A 85 2.53 -15.45 1.42
CA ARG A 85 1.97 -14.37 2.24
C ARG A 85 1.60 -13.16 1.39
N VAL A 86 0.43 -12.57 1.65
CA VAL A 86 -0.09 -11.41 0.91
C VAL A 86 0.68 -10.15 1.27
N ALA A 87 1.44 -9.61 0.32
CA ALA A 87 2.21 -8.37 0.50
C ALA A 87 1.49 -7.15 -0.09
N ARG A 88 0.62 -7.34 -1.10
CA ARG A 88 -0.15 -6.26 -1.71
C ARG A 88 -1.50 -6.76 -2.17
N ILE A 89 -2.51 -5.91 -2.06
CA ILE A 89 -3.86 -6.10 -2.58
C ILE A 89 -4.16 -4.90 -3.47
N LYS A 90 -4.54 -5.12 -4.73
CA LYS A 90 -5.07 -4.09 -5.63
C LYS A 90 -6.43 -4.55 -6.12
N ALA A 91 -7.43 -3.68 -5.99
CA ALA A 91 -8.77 -3.94 -6.47
C ALA A 91 -9.27 -2.75 -7.30
N ARG A 92 -10.07 -3.05 -8.34
CA ARG A 92 -10.76 -2.07 -9.16
C ARG A 92 -12.21 -2.09 -8.80
N TYR A 93 -12.75 -0.94 -8.46
CA TYR A 93 -14.17 -0.78 -8.20
C TYR A 93 -15.00 -0.99 -9.48
N ARG A 94 -16.26 -1.43 -9.33
CA ARG A 94 -17.21 -1.50 -10.45
C ARG A 94 -17.64 -0.12 -10.89
N ASP A 95 -17.86 0.78 -9.91
CA ASP A 95 -18.17 2.17 -10.18
C ASP A 95 -16.87 2.93 -10.49
N GLY A 96 -16.70 3.28 -11.76
CA GLY A 96 -15.57 4.02 -12.28
C GLY A 96 -15.76 5.54 -12.26
N SER A 97 -16.91 6.05 -11.77
CA SER A 97 -17.24 7.47 -11.82
C SER A 97 -16.39 8.34 -10.90
N LEU A 98 -16.21 9.60 -11.27
CA LEU A 98 -15.52 10.59 -10.46
C LEU A 98 -16.27 10.86 -9.14
N ASP A 99 -17.59 10.81 -9.15
CA ASP A 99 -18.41 11.01 -7.94
C ASP A 99 -18.22 9.88 -6.93
N PHE A 100 -18.05 8.64 -7.40
CA PHE A 100 -17.67 7.54 -6.52
C PHE A 100 -16.29 7.76 -5.93
N PHE A 101 -15.31 8.20 -6.73
CA PHE A 101 -13.96 8.52 -6.24
C PHE A 101 -14.00 9.58 -5.15
N ARG A 102 -14.74 10.68 -5.35
CA ARG A 102 -14.89 11.75 -4.35
C ARG A 102 -15.49 11.23 -3.04
N ARG A 103 -16.53 10.39 -3.15
CA ARG A 103 -17.20 9.80 -1.98
C ARG A 103 -16.26 8.88 -1.20
N ILE A 104 -15.63 7.90 -1.87
CA ILE A 104 -14.72 6.97 -1.17
C ILE A 104 -13.48 7.68 -0.61
N SER A 105 -12.97 8.72 -1.29
CA SER A 105 -11.89 9.56 -0.78
C SER A 105 -12.31 10.31 0.48
N GLY A 106 -13.53 10.84 0.54
CA GLY A 106 -14.08 11.47 1.74
C GLY A 106 -14.24 10.50 2.91
N GLU A 107 -14.71 9.27 2.65
CA GLU A 107 -14.81 8.22 3.67
C GLU A 107 -13.43 7.83 4.23
N LEU A 108 -12.42 7.69 3.35
CA LEU A 108 -11.06 7.38 3.75
C LEU A 108 -10.41 8.53 4.53
N LEU A 109 -10.67 9.78 4.11
CA LEU A 109 -10.24 10.98 4.82
C LEU A 109 -10.81 11.03 6.24
N SER A 110 -12.11 10.79 6.37
CA SER A 110 -12.79 10.74 7.68
C SER A 110 -12.23 9.66 8.61
N ARG A 111 -11.82 8.52 8.04
CA ARG A 111 -11.33 7.38 8.81
C ARG A 111 -9.84 7.46 9.14
N TYR A 112 -9.03 7.94 8.21
CA TYR A 112 -7.57 7.88 8.28
C TYR A 112 -6.89 9.24 8.38
N GLY A 113 -7.68 10.33 8.37
CA GLY A 113 -7.15 11.69 8.35
C GLY A 113 -6.63 12.11 6.97
N ASP A 114 -5.88 13.19 6.94
CA ASP A 114 -5.34 13.74 5.70
C ASP A 114 -4.36 12.77 5.02
N PRO A 115 -4.41 12.65 3.67
CA PRO A 115 -3.46 11.86 2.94
C PRO A 115 -2.04 12.45 3.09
N THR A 116 -1.05 11.57 3.16
CA THR A 116 0.37 11.95 3.22
C THR A 116 0.89 12.46 1.88
N GLU A 117 0.17 12.14 0.79
CA GLU A 117 0.55 12.55 -0.56
C GLU A 117 -0.68 12.57 -1.47
N TYR A 118 -0.87 13.67 -2.19
CA TYR A 118 -1.80 13.74 -3.31
C TYR A 118 -1.08 13.31 -4.57
N LYS A 119 -1.66 12.38 -5.32
CA LYS A 119 -1.15 11.88 -6.58
C LYS A 119 -2.06 12.32 -7.71
N GLY A 120 -1.48 12.81 -8.80
CA GLY A 120 -2.27 13.20 -9.95
C GLY A 120 -1.43 13.89 -11.01
N GLU A 121 -2.02 14.08 -12.16
CA GLU A 121 -1.48 14.87 -13.25
C GLU A 121 -2.10 16.28 -13.25
N LEU A 122 -1.38 17.25 -13.78
CA LEU A 122 -1.84 18.64 -13.81
C LEU A 122 -3.13 18.83 -14.65
N ASP A 123 -3.39 17.94 -15.61
CA ASP A 123 -4.60 17.95 -16.43
C ASP A 123 -5.81 17.29 -15.75
N GLY A 124 -5.63 16.75 -14.54
CA GLY A 124 -6.71 16.14 -13.75
C GLY A 124 -7.16 14.76 -14.21
N ARG A 125 -6.60 14.20 -15.29
CA ARG A 125 -6.99 12.87 -15.77
C ARG A 125 -6.66 11.76 -14.79
N ILE A 126 -5.61 11.94 -13.99
CA ILE A 126 -5.24 11.03 -12.91
C ILE A 126 -5.34 11.78 -11.60
N MET A 127 -6.16 11.30 -10.68
CA MET A 127 -6.29 11.83 -9.33
C MET A 127 -6.11 10.69 -8.32
N GLY A 128 -5.46 10.98 -7.20
CA GLY A 128 -5.29 9.97 -6.17
C GLY A 128 -4.85 10.54 -4.83
N ASN A 129 -5.17 9.78 -3.80
CA ASN A 129 -4.79 10.04 -2.43
C ASN A 129 -3.99 8.85 -1.90
N LYS A 130 -2.90 9.13 -1.21
CA LYS A 130 -2.04 8.13 -0.58
C LYS A 130 -1.91 8.41 0.90
N TRP A 131 -2.14 7.41 1.70
CA TRP A 131 -1.85 7.36 3.13
C TRP A 131 -0.64 6.45 3.34
N GLY A 132 0.42 6.99 3.93
CA GLY A 132 1.60 6.23 4.35
C GLY A 132 1.61 6.09 5.86
N TYR A 133 1.69 4.87 6.36
CA TYR A 133 1.79 4.56 7.77
C TYR A 133 3.19 4.06 8.05
N ILE A 134 3.93 4.82 8.84
CA ILE A 134 5.26 4.43 9.34
C ILE A 134 5.08 4.20 10.82
N ASP A 135 4.94 2.94 11.20
CA ASP A 135 5.05 2.55 12.59
C ASP A 135 6.50 2.07 12.82
N PRO A 136 7.22 2.59 13.82
CA PRO A 136 8.57 2.12 14.15
C PRO A 136 8.64 0.62 14.46
N TRP A 137 7.53 0.05 14.86
CA TRP A 137 7.39 -1.36 15.27
C TRP A 137 6.69 -2.23 14.23
N THR A 138 5.97 -1.64 13.30
CA THR A 138 5.27 -2.31 12.23
C THR A 138 5.86 -1.92 10.88
N ARG A 139 5.82 -2.85 9.95
CA ARG A 139 6.31 -2.66 8.60
C ARG A 139 5.53 -1.54 7.90
N PRO A 140 6.19 -0.68 7.13
CA PRO A 140 5.52 0.44 6.48
C PRO A 140 4.41 -0.06 5.55
N VAL A 141 3.21 0.48 5.74
CA VAL A 141 2.02 0.17 4.94
C VAL A 141 1.61 1.42 4.17
N SER A 142 1.13 1.26 2.96
CA SER A 142 0.48 2.35 2.23
C SER A 142 -0.88 1.93 1.69
N LEU A 143 -1.84 2.85 1.79
CA LEU A 143 -3.14 2.79 1.15
C LEU A 143 -3.18 3.87 0.06
N ILE A 144 -3.60 3.50 -1.15
CA ILE A 144 -3.75 4.45 -2.26
C ILE A 144 -5.13 4.22 -2.86
N VAL A 145 -5.90 5.28 -3.02
CA VAL A 145 -7.08 5.31 -3.88
C VAL A 145 -6.80 6.21 -5.07
N GLN A 146 -7.20 5.80 -6.26
CA GLN A 146 -6.89 6.50 -7.50
C GLN A 146 -8.06 6.42 -8.48
N HIS A 147 -8.34 7.55 -9.13
CA HIS A 147 -9.25 7.67 -10.26
C HIS A 147 -8.44 7.97 -11.52
N VAL A 148 -8.80 7.34 -12.62
CA VAL A 148 -8.21 7.57 -13.94
C VAL A 148 -9.34 7.80 -14.92
N GLU A 149 -9.36 8.98 -15.53
CA GLU A 149 -10.27 9.32 -16.61
C GLU A 149 -9.68 8.84 -17.94
N GLY A 150 -10.49 8.12 -18.73
CA GLY A 150 -10.02 7.51 -19.97
C GLY A 150 -9.25 6.21 -19.78
N GLU A 151 -8.60 5.72 -20.83
CA GLU A 151 -7.78 4.52 -20.78
C GLU A 151 -6.31 4.87 -20.48
N ASP A 152 -5.80 4.34 -19.37
CA ASP A 152 -4.38 4.39 -19.05
C ASP A 152 -3.79 2.98 -19.22
N PRO A 153 -2.68 2.82 -19.98
CA PRO A 153 -2.09 1.51 -20.27
C PRO A 153 -1.67 0.73 -19.02
N GLU A 154 -1.26 1.41 -17.95
CA GLU A 154 -0.76 0.77 -16.73
C GLU A 154 -1.84 0.53 -15.69
N THR A 155 -2.75 1.48 -15.52
CA THR A 155 -3.77 1.44 -14.48
C THR A 155 -5.16 1.11 -15.01
N GLY A 156 -5.42 1.39 -16.31
CA GLY A 156 -6.73 1.34 -16.94
C GLY A 156 -7.70 2.37 -16.36
N ALA A 157 -8.86 2.58 -16.98
CA ALA A 157 -9.86 3.56 -16.56
C ALA A 157 -10.53 3.25 -15.22
N GLY A 158 -11.08 4.29 -14.59
CA GLY A 158 -11.94 4.20 -13.41
C GLY A 158 -11.19 4.17 -12.08
N ASN A 159 -11.86 3.64 -11.06
CA ASN A 159 -11.42 3.75 -9.67
C ASN A 159 -10.68 2.50 -9.20
N THR A 160 -9.51 2.68 -8.60
CA THR A 160 -8.72 1.58 -8.00
C THR A 160 -8.34 1.91 -6.57
N ILE A 161 -8.21 0.86 -5.77
CA ILE A 161 -7.68 0.95 -4.41
C ILE A 161 -6.55 -0.07 -4.24
N LYS A 162 -5.48 0.32 -3.56
CA LYS A 162 -4.29 -0.50 -3.38
C LYS A 162 -3.77 -0.39 -1.95
N LEU A 163 -3.63 -1.52 -1.31
CA LEU A 163 -3.04 -1.65 0.02
C LEU A 163 -1.75 -2.44 -0.08
N THR A 164 -0.65 -1.94 0.48
CA THR A 164 0.68 -2.52 0.34
C THR A 164 1.42 -2.57 1.67
N ASN A 165 1.97 -3.72 2.02
CA ASN A 165 2.98 -3.87 3.06
C ASN A 165 4.38 -3.85 2.41
N TRP A 166 5.05 -2.72 2.52
CA TRP A 166 6.37 -2.50 1.91
C TRP A 166 7.45 -3.35 2.58
N GLY A 167 7.36 -3.57 3.90
CA GLY A 167 8.32 -4.41 4.60
C GLY A 167 8.32 -5.85 4.10
N LEU A 168 7.14 -6.43 3.77
CA LEU A 168 7.08 -7.75 3.15
C LEU A 168 7.66 -7.73 1.73
N LEU A 169 7.36 -6.71 0.93
CA LEU A 169 7.91 -6.61 -0.42
C LEU A 169 9.43 -6.51 -0.42
N GLU A 170 10.00 -5.72 0.48
CA GLU A 170 11.45 -5.55 0.60
C GLU A 170 12.14 -6.80 1.14
N ALA A 171 11.55 -7.47 2.12
CA ALA A 171 12.07 -8.74 2.63
C ALA A 171 12.11 -9.83 1.53
N GLU A 172 11.08 -9.91 0.70
CA GLU A 172 11.04 -10.83 -0.45
C GLU A 172 12.13 -10.50 -1.45
N ARG A 173 12.30 -9.23 -1.78
CA ARG A 173 13.34 -8.75 -2.70
C ARG A 173 14.74 -9.06 -2.17
N ALA A 174 15.00 -8.76 -0.90
CA ALA A 174 16.31 -9.00 -0.27
C ALA A 174 16.65 -10.51 -0.26
N CYS A 175 15.71 -11.33 0.19
CA CYS A 175 15.84 -12.80 0.18
C CYS A 175 16.13 -13.34 -1.23
N TRP A 176 15.45 -12.80 -2.26
CA TRP A 176 15.70 -13.19 -3.64
C TRP A 176 17.10 -12.80 -4.11
N GLN A 177 17.53 -11.57 -3.83
CA GLN A 177 18.84 -11.06 -4.23
C GLN A 177 20.00 -11.86 -3.59
N GLU A 178 19.85 -12.27 -2.33
CA GLU A 178 20.82 -13.14 -1.64
C GLU A 178 20.96 -14.49 -2.33
N ARG A 179 19.84 -15.07 -2.79
CA ARG A 179 19.83 -16.38 -3.48
C ARG A 179 20.22 -16.30 -4.96
N HIS A 180 20.14 -15.11 -5.55
CA HIS A 180 20.46 -14.85 -6.95
C HIS A 180 21.40 -13.65 -7.07
N PRO A 181 22.64 -13.74 -6.58
CA PRO A 181 23.60 -12.64 -6.66
C PRO A 181 23.82 -12.27 -8.13
N ALA A 182 23.81 -10.95 -8.41
CA ALA A 182 24.13 -10.47 -9.74
C ALA A 182 25.53 -10.97 -10.13
N PRO A 183 25.74 -11.42 -11.37
CA PRO A 183 27.08 -11.80 -11.82
C PRO A 183 28.03 -10.64 -11.57
N ALA A 184 29.20 -10.94 -10.99
CA ALA A 184 30.21 -9.94 -10.72
C ALA A 184 30.45 -9.13 -12.01
N ARG A 185 30.19 -7.82 -11.92
CA ARG A 185 30.43 -6.91 -13.04
C ARG A 185 31.92 -7.06 -13.40
N LYS A 186 32.24 -7.70 -14.54
CA LYS A 186 33.60 -7.72 -15.04
C LYS A 186 34.05 -6.26 -15.06
N LYS A 187 35.05 -5.89 -14.25
CA LYS A 187 35.71 -4.60 -14.36
C LYS A 187 36.12 -4.49 -15.83
N GLY A 188 35.44 -3.64 -16.58
CA GLY A 188 35.93 -3.30 -17.91
C GLY A 188 37.36 -2.83 -17.79
N PRO A 189 38.20 -3.01 -18.83
CA PRO A 189 39.58 -2.54 -18.80
C PRO A 189 39.56 -1.09 -18.35
N THR A 190 40.31 -0.77 -17.32
CA THR A 190 40.59 0.58 -16.84
C THR A 190 41.46 1.28 -17.90
N GLY A 191 40.93 1.47 -19.07
CA GLY A 191 41.48 2.35 -20.10
C GLY A 191 40.92 3.75 -19.81
N ALA A 192 41.71 4.52 -19.10
CA ALA A 192 41.52 5.94 -18.99
C ALA A 192 41.73 6.56 -20.37
N ASP A 193 40.70 6.62 -21.16
CA ASP A 193 40.69 7.45 -22.38
C ASP A 193 40.15 8.82 -22.01
N HIS A 194 41.06 9.68 -21.53
CA HIS A 194 40.82 11.08 -21.21
C HIS A 194 40.71 11.97 -22.50
N GLY A 195 40.50 11.37 -23.65
CA GLY A 195 40.53 12.05 -24.97
C GLY A 195 39.27 12.75 -25.38
N TYR A 196 38.16 12.73 -24.63
CA TYR A 196 36.86 13.25 -25.09
C TYR A 196 36.28 14.36 -24.20
N ILE A 197 37.12 15.33 -23.82
CA ILE A 197 36.64 16.62 -23.28
C ILE A 197 37.02 17.70 -24.30
N PRO A 198 36.07 18.31 -25.06
CA PRO A 198 36.34 19.48 -25.85
C PRO A 198 36.82 20.63 -24.94
N ARG A 199 37.91 21.29 -25.35
CA ARG A 199 38.38 22.53 -24.72
C ARG A 199 37.56 23.72 -25.17
#